data_664a4390fa94e6ed208f8f3f82e57a1e
#
_entry.id   664a4390fa94e6ed208f8f3f82e57a1e
#
_cell.length_a   1.000
_cell.length_b   1.000
_cell.length_c   1.000
_cell.angle_alpha   90.00
_cell.angle_beta   90.00
_cell.angle_gamma   90.00
#
_symmetry.space_group_name_H-M   'P 1'
#
loop_
_entity.id
_entity.type
_entity.pdbx_description
1 polymer ?
#
loop_
_entity_poly.entity_id
_entity_poly.type
_entity_poly.pdbx_seq_one_letter_code
_entity_poly.pdbx_strand_id
1 'polypeptide(L)'
;LGELAAAGAAVDDGDDMSRLYIRQGCYELTPSGTFSDPGPLAAYQASRPFLEYHLRRRVADLATVTILDHREVTEPLMTADTVTGARIINQTRAVTSTLDADLVVDTTGRASRTHAFLESHGYGPIPHDRTPATWGYSSQLLRIPPGRINERMAFINQGNSAPGVVLMAYEHDTWMLAISRPVKSGGPPKNFTEMLETAHRILPQAISSALHDATPIGNIASSRATAGRWRRYDHMPHLPHGMLVLGDALCTLNPLYGQGMTVAGLQVLALRNCLQEGDFDIVRRFYSAAAKHIAPVWKMNHVNDRPADPNPRLPVRLRNGIQRAALRAATHNIIVTERLLRVRGLIDPPQRLQDPTLLIEILATTLRNPRRKTARSIG
;
A
#
# COMPACT_ATOMS: atom_id res chain seq x y z
N LEU A 1 -18.90 2.13 -1.34
CA LEU A 1 -18.51 1.67 0.01
C LEU A 1 -19.71 1.04 0.71
N GLY A 2 -20.92 1.66 0.70
CA GLY A 2 -22.13 1.06 1.25
C GLY A 2 -22.47 -0.32 0.68
N GLU A 3 -22.22 -0.55 -0.59
CA GLU A 3 -22.41 -1.85 -1.23
C GLU A 3 -21.47 -2.93 -0.69
N LEU A 4 -20.22 -2.57 -0.38
CA LEU A 4 -19.24 -3.49 0.24
C LEU A 4 -19.66 -3.85 1.67
N ALA A 5 -20.17 -2.88 2.42
CA ALA A 5 -20.70 -3.10 3.77
C ALA A 5 -21.94 -4.02 3.72
N ALA A 6 -22.88 -3.75 2.82
CA ALA A 6 -24.06 -4.60 2.60
C ALA A 6 -23.72 -6.02 2.16
N ALA A 7 -22.59 -6.19 1.45
CA ALA A 7 -22.08 -7.50 1.04
C ALA A 7 -21.29 -8.24 2.14
N GLY A 8 -21.16 -7.65 3.35
CA GLY A 8 -20.52 -8.29 4.50
C GLY A 8 -19.09 -7.83 4.79
N ALA A 9 -18.60 -6.78 4.12
CA ALA A 9 -17.33 -6.16 4.54
C ALA A 9 -17.47 -5.63 5.96
N ALA A 10 -16.50 -5.90 6.80
CA ALA A 10 -16.44 -5.30 8.13
C ALA A 10 -16.23 -3.79 7.98
N VAL A 11 -17.15 -3.01 8.48
CA VAL A 11 -17.07 -1.55 8.51
C VAL A 11 -16.54 -1.16 9.88
N ASP A 12 -15.42 -0.47 9.89
CA ASP A 12 -14.94 0.21 11.08
C ASP A 12 -15.34 1.67 10.92
N ASP A 13 -16.34 2.10 11.66
CA ASP A 13 -16.72 3.51 11.71
C ASP A 13 -15.55 4.27 12.33
N GLY A 14 -15.18 5.38 11.71
CA GLY A 14 -14.07 6.23 12.20
C GLY A 14 -14.28 6.72 13.63
N ASP A 15 -15.51 6.62 14.17
CA ASP A 15 -15.86 6.91 15.55
C ASP A 15 -15.34 5.86 16.55
N ASP A 16 -15.07 4.64 16.13
CA ASP A 16 -14.59 3.58 17.03
C ASP A 16 -13.11 3.23 16.79
N MET A 17 -12.27 4.25 16.90
CA MET A 17 -10.82 4.09 16.87
C MET A 17 -10.28 3.27 18.05
N SER A 18 -11.08 3.00 19.08
CA SER A 18 -10.73 2.07 20.16
C SER A 18 -10.52 0.65 19.65
N ARG A 19 -11.10 0.33 18.48
CA ARG A 19 -10.96 -0.97 17.80
C ARG A 19 -9.72 -1.07 16.91
N LEU A 20 -8.92 0.00 16.81
CA LEU A 20 -7.65 0.00 16.10
C LEU A 20 -6.50 0.04 17.11
N TYR A 21 -5.61 -0.92 17.05
CA TYR A 21 -4.37 -0.91 17.80
C TYR A 21 -3.19 -0.66 16.85
N ILE A 22 -2.57 0.50 16.96
CA ILE A 22 -1.45 0.89 16.11
C ILE A 22 -0.25 1.23 16.98
N ARG A 23 0.90 0.60 16.72
CA ARG A 23 2.18 0.90 17.35
C ARG A 23 3.29 1.12 16.32
N GLN A 24 3.95 2.26 16.45
CA GLN A 24 5.10 2.63 15.64
C GLN A 24 6.35 2.75 16.52
N GLY A 25 7.24 1.78 16.45
CA GLY A 25 8.36 1.66 17.38
C GLY A 25 7.87 1.47 18.82
N CYS A 26 8.25 2.39 19.72
CA CYS A 26 7.78 2.40 21.10
C CYS A 26 6.53 3.26 21.34
N TYR A 27 5.94 3.84 20.29
CA TYR A 27 4.78 4.73 20.39
C TYR A 27 3.49 3.99 20.04
N GLU A 28 2.57 3.94 20.98
CA GLU A 28 1.22 3.45 20.76
C GLU A 28 0.36 4.61 20.24
N LEU A 29 -0.24 4.42 19.06
CA LEU A 29 -1.09 5.40 18.41
C LEU A 29 -2.56 4.95 18.52
N THR A 30 -2.92 4.33 19.64
CA THR A 30 -4.28 3.94 19.95
C THR A 30 -4.98 5.17 20.53
N PRO A 31 -5.88 5.81 19.81
CA PRO A 31 -6.47 7.04 20.27
C PRO A 31 -7.41 6.82 21.46
N SER A 32 -7.28 7.64 22.47
CA SER A 32 -8.29 7.83 23.49
C SER A 32 -9.11 9.07 23.12
N GLY A 33 -10.22 8.90 22.43
CA GLY A 33 -11.10 10.01 22.06
C GLY A 33 -11.79 9.82 20.71
N THR A 34 -12.82 10.59 20.47
CA THR A 34 -13.55 10.68 19.19
C THR A 34 -12.81 11.58 18.22
N PHE A 35 -12.76 11.20 16.94
CA PHE A 35 -12.29 12.10 15.89
C PHE A 35 -13.23 13.28 15.72
N SER A 36 -12.67 14.43 15.39
CA SER A 36 -13.45 15.65 15.12
C SER A 36 -14.28 15.54 13.83
N ASP A 37 -13.88 14.65 12.92
CA ASP A 37 -14.58 14.37 11.65
C ASP A 37 -14.41 12.88 11.30
N PRO A 38 -15.32 12.01 11.75
CA PRO A 38 -15.25 10.57 11.58
C PRO A 38 -15.37 10.10 10.12
N GLY A 39 -16.10 10.84 9.28
CA GLY A 39 -16.43 10.41 7.92
C GLY A 39 -15.24 10.04 7.03
N PRO A 40 -14.11 10.76 7.05
CA PRO A 40 -12.97 10.44 6.20
C PRO A 40 -12.08 9.29 6.67
N LEU A 41 -12.28 8.79 7.88
CA LEU A 41 -11.40 7.75 8.48
C LEU A 41 -12.08 6.40 8.65
N ALA A 42 -13.30 6.24 8.15
CA ALA A 42 -13.94 4.94 8.09
C ALA A 42 -13.08 3.96 7.29
N ALA A 43 -12.71 2.84 7.90
CA ALA A 43 -11.95 1.79 7.27
C ALA A 43 -12.88 0.61 6.92
N TYR A 44 -12.93 0.24 5.65
CA TYR A 44 -13.64 -0.95 5.19
C TYR A 44 -12.65 -2.11 5.17
N GLN A 45 -12.82 -3.04 6.09
CA GLN A 45 -11.95 -4.19 6.20
C GLN A 45 -12.52 -5.33 5.35
N ALA A 46 -11.91 -5.50 4.20
CA ALA A 46 -12.26 -6.53 3.23
C ALA A 46 -11.00 -7.21 2.72
N SER A 47 -11.07 -8.50 2.47
CA SER A 47 -9.98 -9.20 1.81
C SER A 47 -9.83 -8.69 0.36
N ARG A 48 -8.63 -8.79 -0.17
CA ARG A 48 -8.38 -8.42 -1.55
C ARG A 48 -9.26 -9.21 -2.55
N PRO A 49 -9.42 -10.54 -2.43
CA PRO A 49 -10.33 -11.30 -3.30
C PRO A 49 -11.77 -10.80 -3.22
N PHE A 50 -12.28 -10.47 -2.03
CA PHE A 50 -13.63 -9.93 -1.87
C PHE A 50 -13.80 -8.60 -2.59
N LEU A 51 -12.87 -7.67 -2.39
CA LEU A 51 -12.88 -6.36 -3.07
C LEU A 51 -12.80 -6.52 -4.60
N GLU A 52 -11.87 -7.34 -5.09
CA GLU A 52 -11.69 -7.59 -6.52
C GLU A 52 -12.92 -8.25 -7.15
N TYR A 53 -13.58 -9.19 -6.45
CA TYR A 53 -14.81 -9.80 -6.91
C TYR A 53 -15.93 -8.78 -7.15
N HIS A 54 -16.17 -7.90 -6.17
CA HIS A 54 -17.22 -6.89 -6.28
C HIS A 54 -16.90 -5.84 -7.35
N LEU A 55 -15.64 -5.40 -7.44
CA LEU A 55 -15.22 -4.49 -8.51
C LEU A 55 -15.37 -5.13 -9.91
N ARG A 56 -14.91 -6.38 -10.06
CA ARG A 56 -15.02 -7.10 -11.34
C ARG A 56 -16.47 -7.27 -11.76
N ARG A 57 -17.35 -7.69 -10.84
CA ARG A 57 -18.78 -7.83 -11.09
C ARG A 57 -19.39 -6.51 -11.57
N ARG A 58 -19.11 -5.42 -10.85
CA ARG A 58 -19.60 -4.08 -11.22
C ARG A 58 -19.09 -3.61 -12.58
N VAL A 59 -17.85 -3.93 -12.93
CA VAL A 59 -17.27 -3.61 -14.25
C VAL A 59 -17.92 -4.47 -15.34
N ALA A 60 -18.17 -5.76 -15.07
CA ALA A 60 -18.81 -6.66 -16.01
C ALA A 60 -20.27 -6.27 -16.35
N ASP A 61 -20.96 -5.60 -15.41
CA ASP A 61 -22.32 -5.10 -15.59
C ASP A 61 -22.40 -3.84 -16.49
N LEU A 62 -21.26 -3.25 -16.88
CA LEU A 62 -21.22 -2.09 -17.77
C LEU A 62 -21.37 -2.52 -19.23
N ALA A 63 -22.41 -2.02 -19.91
CA ALA A 63 -22.69 -2.37 -21.31
C ALA A 63 -21.57 -2.00 -22.31
N THR A 64 -20.70 -1.06 -21.92
CA THR A 64 -19.56 -0.59 -22.73
C THR A 64 -18.28 -1.39 -22.48
N VAL A 65 -18.28 -2.36 -21.57
CA VAL A 65 -17.10 -3.14 -21.21
C VAL A 65 -17.26 -4.60 -21.65
N THR A 66 -16.26 -5.11 -22.35
CA THR A 66 -16.17 -6.54 -22.69
C THR A 66 -14.97 -7.15 -21.97
N ILE A 67 -15.22 -8.18 -21.15
CA ILE A 67 -14.17 -8.95 -20.48
C ILE A 67 -13.89 -10.21 -21.29
N LEU A 68 -12.67 -10.37 -21.77
CA LEU A 68 -12.20 -11.52 -22.51
C LEU A 68 -11.36 -12.42 -21.60
N ASP A 69 -12.00 -13.42 -21.01
CA ASP A 69 -11.32 -14.41 -20.16
C ASP A 69 -10.48 -15.38 -20.99
N HIS A 70 -9.50 -16.02 -20.34
CA HIS A 70 -8.59 -16.98 -20.96
C HIS A 70 -7.86 -16.43 -22.20
N ARG A 71 -7.52 -15.14 -22.16
CA ARG A 71 -6.72 -14.46 -23.17
C ARG A 71 -5.42 -13.96 -22.56
N GLU A 72 -4.34 -14.21 -23.27
CA GLU A 72 -3.02 -13.63 -22.96
C GLU A 72 -2.66 -12.64 -24.05
N VAL A 73 -2.27 -11.43 -23.65
CA VAL A 73 -1.69 -10.44 -24.57
C VAL A 73 -0.23 -10.81 -24.76
N THR A 74 0.16 -11.15 -25.97
CA THR A 74 1.52 -11.55 -26.31
C THR A 74 2.39 -10.36 -26.63
N GLU A 75 1.86 -9.39 -27.38
CA GLU A 75 2.58 -8.14 -27.73
C GLU A 75 1.60 -7.03 -28.16
N PRO A 76 1.97 -5.75 -27.96
CA PRO A 76 1.31 -4.64 -28.63
C PRO A 76 1.55 -4.68 -30.15
N LEU A 77 0.60 -4.15 -30.93
CA LEU A 77 0.75 -3.98 -32.39
C LEU A 77 1.07 -2.51 -32.67
N MET A 78 2.06 -2.27 -33.50
CA MET A 78 2.53 -0.92 -33.80
C MET A 78 2.56 -0.67 -35.31
N THR A 79 2.10 0.52 -35.71
CA THR A 79 2.21 1.06 -37.07
C THR A 79 2.90 2.41 -36.97
N ALA A 80 4.05 2.55 -37.61
CA ALA A 80 4.93 3.70 -37.44
C ALA A 80 5.21 3.99 -35.94
N ASP A 81 4.81 5.15 -35.45
CA ASP A 81 5.03 5.60 -34.07
C ASP A 81 3.76 5.49 -33.19
N THR A 82 2.80 4.65 -33.60
CA THR A 82 1.51 4.51 -32.90
C THR A 82 1.22 3.03 -32.62
N VAL A 83 0.89 2.72 -31.37
CA VAL A 83 0.32 1.43 -30.97
C VAL A 83 -1.14 1.43 -31.37
N THR A 84 -1.52 0.49 -32.24
CA THR A 84 -2.86 0.41 -32.87
C THR A 84 -3.67 -0.77 -32.38
N GLY A 85 -3.15 -1.54 -31.41
CA GLY A 85 -3.85 -2.69 -30.88
C GLY A 85 -2.93 -3.66 -30.13
N ALA A 86 -3.40 -4.87 -29.96
CA ALA A 86 -2.67 -5.93 -29.30
C ALA A 86 -2.90 -7.30 -29.96
N ARG A 87 -1.87 -8.14 -29.98
CA ARG A 87 -1.97 -9.55 -30.33
C ARG A 87 -2.33 -10.34 -29.08
N ILE A 88 -3.34 -11.18 -29.19
CA ILE A 88 -3.83 -12.02 -28.11
C ILE A 88 -3.84 -13.48 -28.51
N ILE A 89 -3.62 -14.35 -27.53
CA ILE A 89 -3.77 -15.80 -27.70
C ILE A 89 -4.86 -16.33 -26.76
N ASN A 90 -5.76 -17.12 -27.30
CA ASN A 90 -6.70 -17.88 -26.51
C ASN A 90 -5.99 -19.09 -25.89
N GLN A 91 -5.81 -19.10 -24.59
CA GLN A 91 -5.08 -20.16 -23.88
C GLN A 91 -5.76 -21.52 -23.96
N THR A 92 -7.10 -21.58 -24.13
CA THR A 92 -7.86 -22.82 -24.23
C THR A 92 -7.77 -23.44 -25.61
N ARG A 93 -7.77 -22.63 -26.69
CA ARG A 93 -7.81 -23.07 -28.06
C ARG A 93 -6.49 -22.93 -28.81
N ALA A 94 -5.48 -22.29 -28.19
CA ALA A 94 -4.20 -21.93 -28.80
C ALA A 94 -4.32 -21.12 -30.10
N VAL A 95 -5.41 -20.35 -30.26
CA VAL A 95 -5.67 -19.52 -31.45
C VAL A 95 -5.20 -18.11 -31.18
N THR A 96 -4.37 -17.59 -32.06
CA THR A 96 -3.92 -16.19 -32.05
C THR A 96 -4.87 -15.32 -32.86
N SER A 97 -5.15 -14.12 -32.34
CA SER A 97 -5.95 -13.09 -33.02
C SER A 97 -5.41 -11.70 -32.66
N THR A 98 -5.91 -10.67 -33.32
CA THR A 98 -5.58 -9.28 -33.04
C THR A 98 -6.80 -8.53 -32.54
N LEU A 99 -6.58 -7.55 -31.68
CA LEU A 99 -7.57 -6.56 -31.26
C LEU A 99 -7.04 -5.17 -31.66
N ASP A 100 -7.80 -4.47 -32.47
CA ASP A 100 -7.52 -3.07 -32.81
C ASP A 100 -7.98 -2.17 -31.65
N ALA A 101 -7.22 -1.12 -31.35
CA ALA A 101 -7.52 -0.18 -30.30
C ALA A 101 -6.86 1.18 -30.55
N ASP A 102 -7.56 2.27 -30.19
CA ASP A 102 -7.02 3.62 -30.19
C ASP A 102 -6.06 3.85 -29.01
N LEU A 103 -6.25 3.10 -27.93
CA LEU A 103 -5.41 3.16 -26.74
C LEU A 103 -5.26 1.79 -26.09
N VAL A 104 -4.03 1.33 -25.94
CA VAL A 104 -3.67 0.11 -25.17
C VAL A 104 -3.12 0.52 -23.81
N VAL A 105 -3.70 0.01 -22.73
CA VAL A 105 -3.24 0.28 -21.37
C VAL A 105 -2.70 -0.99 -20.73
N ASP A 106 -1.39 -1.06 -20.53
CA ASP A 106 -0.75 -2.17 -19.84
C ASP A 106 -0.92 -2.05 -18.32
N THR A 107 -1.71 -2.96 -17.76
CA THR A 107 -1.92 -3.12 -16.31
C THR A 107 -1.45 -4.49 -15.81
N THR A 108 -0.54 -5.15 -16.53
CA THR A 108 -0.06 -6.52 -16.22
C THR A 108 0.84 -6.57 -14.98
N GLY A 109 1.01 -5.44 -14.28
CA GLY A 109 1.69 -5.37 -13.01
C GLY A 109 3.20 -5.56 -13.13
N ARG A 110 3.80 -6.23 -12.15
CA ARG A 110 5.26 -6.44 -12.10
C ARG A 110 5.81 -7.20 -13.29
N ALA A 111 4.99 -8.03 -13.92
CA ALA A 111 5.34 -8.86 -15.08
C ALA A 111 5.33 -8.08 -16.40
N SER A 112 4.92 -6.81 -16.41
CA SER A 112 4.89 -5.96 -17.60
C SER A 112 6.16 -6.05 -18.42
N ARG A 113 5.99 -6.34 -19.71
CA ARG A 113 7.05 -6.42 -20.72
C ARG A 113 7.09 -5.20 -21.62
N THR A 114 6.24 -4.22 -21.42
CA THR A 114 6.16 -2.99 -22.23
C THR A 114 7.50 -2.28 -22.35
N HIS A 115 8.30 -2.23 -21.27
CA HIS A 115 9.62 -1.61 -21.31
C HIS A 115 10.56 -2.30 -22.29
N ALA A 116 10.55 -3.64 -22.34
CA ALA A 116 11.37 -4.42 -23.29
C ALA A 116 10.85 -4.29 -24.73
N PHE A 117 9.53 -4.25 -24.90
CA PHE A 117 8.90 -3.97 -26.18
C PHE A 117 9.35 -2.61 -26.73
N LEU A 118 9.28 -1.54 -25.94
CA LEU A 118 9.69 -0.20 -26.35
C LEU A 118 11.19 -0.14 -26.68
N GLU A 119 12.02 -0.78 -25.86
CA GLU A 119 13.46 -0.83 -26.11
C GLU A 119 13.79 -1.54 -27.44
N SER A 120 13.11 -2.65 -27.76
CA SER A 120 13.29 -3.38 -29.04
C SER A 120 12.79 -2.60 -30.26
N HIS A 121 11.90 -1.61 -30.08
CA HIS A 121 11.38 -0.72 -31.13
C HIS A 121 12.11 0.64 -31.20
N GLY A 122 13.27 0.77 -30.56
CA GLY A 122 14.13 1.93 -30.72
C GLY A 122 13.83 3.12 -29.80
N TYR A 123 12.90 2.99 -28.83
CA TYR A 123 12.63 4.06 -27.86
C TYR A 123 13.70 4.15 -26.75
N GLY A 124 14.64 3.19 -26.73
CA GLY A 124 15.68 3.12 -25.71
C GLY A 124 15.21 2.53 -24.38
N PRO A 125 16.15 2.37 -23.42
CA PRO A 125 15.87 1.79 -22.12
C PRO A 125 15.04 2.77 -21.28
N ILE A 126 14.00 2.25 -20.63
CA ILE A 126 13.18 3.06 -19.70
C ILE A 126 13.97 3.27 -18.40
N PRO A 127 14.30 4.53 -18.03
CA PRO A 127 14.92 4.83 -16.75
C PRO A 127 14.04 4.32 -15.60
N HIS A 128 14.66 3.91 -14.50
CA HIS A 128 13.87 3.47 -13.35
C HIS A 128 14.58 3.74 -12.02
N ASP A 129 13.79 4.12 -11.03
CA ASP A 129 14.20 4.20 -9.65
C ASP A 129 13.93 2.86 -8.95
N ARG A 130 14.78 2.49 -7.99
CA ARG A 130 14.63 1.25 -7.21
C ARG A 130 14.79 1.51 -5.72
N THR A 131 14.00 0.77 -4.92
CA THR A 131 14.27 0.61 -3.49
C THR A 131 14.81 -0.79 -3.22
N PRO A 132 15.67 -0.97 -2.20
CA PRO A 132 16.22 -2.27 -1.90
C PRO A 132 15.12 -3.23 -1.41
N ALA A 133 15.29 -4.51 -1.73
CA ALA A 133 14.47 -5.61 -1.24
C ALA A 133 15.01 -6.08 0.11
N THR A 134 14.58 -5.46 1.20
CA THR A 134 15.12 -5.73 2.54
C THR A 134 14.18 -6.51 3.46
N TRP A 135 12.92 -6.71 3.03
CA TRP A 135 11.87 -7.33 3.82
C TRP A 135 11.25 -8.54 3.13
N GLY A 136 10.88 -9.54 3.92
CA GLY A 136 10.01 -10.61 3.51
C GLY A 136 8.74 -10.63 4.33
N TYR A 137 7.69 -11.26 3.81
CA TYR A 137 6.35 -11.31 4.39
C TYR A 137 5.82 -12.73 4.36
N SER A 138 5.12 -13.10 5.42
CA SER A 138 4.24 -14.25 5.40
C SER A 138 2.87 -13.83 5.90
N SER A 139 1.83 -14.33 5.26
CA SER A 139 0.44 -14.09 5.64
C SER A 139 -0.34 -15.40 5.69
N GLN A 140 -1.26 -15.47 6.63
CA GLN A 140 -2.16 -16.60 6.85
C GLN A 140 -3.55 -16.08 7.12
N LEU A 141 -4.53 -16.63 6.43
CA LEU A 141 -5.94 -16.44 6.80
C LEU A 141 -6.28 -17.31 8.00
N LEU A 142 -7.09 -16.76 8.89
CA LEU A 142 -7.47 -17.37 10.14
C LEU A 142 -8.96 -17.28 10.37
N ARG A 143 -9.49 -18.21 11.15
CA ARG A 143 -10.78 -18.06 11.82
C ARG A 143 -10.50 -17.87 13.31
N ILE A 144 -11.00 -16.76 13.86
CA ILE A 144 -10.95 -16.48 15.31
C ILE A 144 -12.39 -16.47 15.80
N PRO A 145 -12.72 -17.19 16.87
CA PRO A 145 -14.08 -17.19 17.42
C PRO A 145 -14.56 -15.78 17.74
N PRO A 146 -15.84 -15.45 17.49
CA PRO A 146 -16.41 -14.15 17.81
C PRO A 146 -16.24 -13.75 19.27
N GLY A 147 -16.03 -12.47 19.55
CA GLY A 147 -15.91 -11.93 20.91
C GLY A 147 -14.55 -12.18 21.60
N ARG A 148 -13.60 -12.83 20.93
CA ARG A 148 -12.25 -13.07 21.50
C ARG A 148 -11.34 -11.85 21.43
N ILE A 149 -11.65 -10.91 20.55
CA ILE A 149 -10.83 -9.71 20.31
C ILE A 149 -11.78 -8.54 19.98
N ASN A 150 -11.57 -7.41 20.61
CA ASN A 150 -12.35 -6.19 20.37
C ASN A 150 -11.83 -5.40 19.18
N GLU A 151 -10.51 -5.38 19.03
CA GLU A 151 -9.84 -4.69 17.94
C GLU A 151 -10.16 -5.37 16.59
N ARG A 152 -10.44 -4.55 15.57
CA ARG A 152 -10.64 -5.02 14.19
C ARG A 152 -9.35 -5.02 13.40
N MET A 153 -8.37 -4.23 13.83
CA MET A 153 -7.05 -4.13 13.22
C MET A 153 -5.99 -3.89 14.29
N ALA A 154 -4.94 -4.69 14.28
CA ALA A 154 -3.69 -4.42 14.99
C ALA A 154 -2.56 -4.28 13.98
N PHE A 155 -1.91 -3.12 13.99
CA PHE A 155 -0.76 -2.82 13.13
C PHE A 155 0.44 -2.42 13.99
N ILE A 156 1.48 -3.25 14.00
CA ILE A 156 2.69 -3.01 14.77
C ILE A 156 3.90 -3.00 13.85
N ASN A 157 4.57 -1.86 13.81
CA ASN A 157 5.84 -1.67 13.13
C ASN A 157 6.89 -1.26 14.18
N GLN A 158 7.88 -2.11 14.41
CA GLN A 158 8.94 -1.88 15.38
C GLN A 158 10.17 -1.16 14.78
N GLY A 159 10.08 -0.67 13.55
CA GLY A 159 11.18 -0.04 12.82
C GLY A 159 11.95 -1.04 11.94
N ASN A 160 13.03 -0.56 11.32
CA ASN A 160 13.70 -1.26 10.20
C ASN A 160 14.53 -2.48 10.60
N SER A 161 14.60 -2.82 11.88
CA SER A 161 15.47 -3.91 12.38
C SER A 161 14.70 -5.04 13.04
N ALA A 162 13.41 -4.89 13.28
CA ALA A 162 12.60 -5.82 14.05
C ALA A 162 11.33 -6.24 13.28
N PRO A 163 10.78 -7.43 13.54
CA PRO A 163 9.57 -7.91 12.88
C PRO A 163 8.39 -6.96 13.10
N GLY A 164 7.53 -6.85 12.08
CA GLY A 164 6.22 -6.21 12.18
C GLY A 164 5.10 -7.23 12.13
N VAL A 165 3.97 -6.88 12.74
CA VAL A 165 2.75 -7.71 12.76
C VAL A 165 1.57 -6.88 12.28
N VAL A 166 0.75 -7.49 11.43
CA VAL A 166 -0.57 -7.00 11.07
C VAL A 166 -1.58 -8.12 11.35
N LEU A 167 -2.59 -7.81 12.13
CA LEU A 167 -3.77 -8.65 12.33
C LEU A 167 -4.98 -7.83 11.91
N MET A 168 -5.74 -8.30 10.94
CA MET A 168 -6.90 -7.58 10.39
C MET A 168 -8.11 -8.52 10.30
N ALA A 169 -9.26 -8.03 10.75
CA ALA A 169 -10.52 -8.68 10.47
C ALA A 169 -10.92 -8.45 9.01
N TYR A 170 -11.51 -9.47 8.41
CA TYR A 170 -12.07 -9.44 7.06
C TYR A 170 -13.56 -9.82 7.09
N GLU A 171 -14.17 -9.96 5.93
CA GLU A 171 -15.52 -10.46 5.77
C GLU A 171 -15.67 -11.90 6.32
N HIS A 172 -16.90 -12.28 6.68
CA HIS A 172 -17.29 -13.64 7.11
C HIS A 172 -16.47 -14.18 8.29
N ASP A 173 -16.18 -13.32 9.30
CA ASP A 173 -15.39 -13.67 10.48
C ASP A 173 -13.99 -14.23 10.16
N THR A 174 -13.49 -13.89 8.99
CA THR A 174 -12.13 -14.24 8.57
C THR A 174 -11.17 -13.18 9.05
N TRP A 175 -9.98 -13.60 9.41
CA TRP A 175 -8.89 -12.73 9.83
C TRP A 175 -7.65 -12.99 8.98
N MET A 176 -6.80 -11.99 8.85
CA MET A 176 -5.48 -12.15 8.26
C MET A 176 -4.42 -11.79 9.30
N LEU A 177 -3.53 -12.75 9.59
CA LEU A 177 -2.27 -12.49 10.28
C LEU A 177 -1.17 -12.37 9.26
N ALA A 178 -0.44 -11.24 9.27
CA ALA A 178 0.74 -11.05 8.44
C ALA A 178 1.94 -10.67 9.31
N ILE A 179 3.07 -11.31 9.03
CA ILE A 179 4.35 -11.05 9.69
C ILE A 179 5.33 -10.54 8.64
N SER A 180 5.90 -9.37 8.90
CA SER A 180 7.03 -8.86 8.14
C SER A 180 8.32 -9.04 8.93
N ARG A 181 9.42 -9.43 8.25
CA ARG A 181 10.73 -9.59 8.88
C ARG A 181 11.84 -9.16 7.93
N PRO A 182 12.89 -8.48 8.43
CA PRO A 182 14.05 -8.18 7.62
C PRO A 182 14.69 -9.48 7.08
N VAL A 183 15.05 -9.49 5.81
CA VAL A 183 15.69 -10.67 5.18
C VAL A 183 16.99 -11.05 5.88
N LYS A 184 17.77 -10.06 6.33
CA LYS A 184 19.02 -10.26 7.09
C LYS A 184 18.82 -10.94 8.44
N SER A 185 17.60 -10.92 8.98
CA SER A 185 17.23 -11.54 10.27
C SER A 185 16.55 -12.91 10.08
N GLY A 186 16.87 -13.64 9.01
CA GLY A 186 16.35 -14.97 8.72
C GLY A 186 15.12 -14.99 7.80
N GLY A 187 14.63 -13.84 7.37
CA GLY A 187 13.47 -13.72 6.49
C GLY A 187 12.13 -14.00 7.17
N PRO A 188 11.02 -14.08 6.41
CA PRO A 188 9.69 -14.25 6.98
C PRO A 188 9.49 -15.66 7.54
N PRO A 189 8.53 -15.85 8.50
CA PRO A 189 8.15 -17.15 9.02
C PRO A 189 7.76 -18.12 7.91
N LYS A 190 8.12 -19.40 8.08
CA LYS A 190 7.89 -20.44 7.07
C LYS A 190 6.61 -21.26 7.31
N ASN A 191 6.11 -21.24 8.53
CA ASN A 191 4.93 -22.00 8.95
C ASN A 191 4.11 -21.21 9.97
N PHE A 192 2.90 -21.69 10.24
CA PHE A 192 1.96 -21.01 11.10
C PHE A 192 2.44 -20.93 12.56
N THR A 193 3.14 -21.95 13.05
CA THR A 193 3.71 -21.95 14.42
C THR A 193 4.70 -20.81 14.62
N GLU A 194 5.64 -20.61 13.68
CA GLU A 194 6.59 -19.50 13.74
C GLU A 194 5.88 -18.13 13.65
N MET A 195 4.76 -18.05 12.89
CA MET A 195 3.95 -16.84 12.85
C MET A 195 3.32 -16.53 14.19
N LEU A 196 2.71 -17.53 14.85
CA LEU A 196 2.11 -17.38 16.17
C LEU A 196 3.14 -16.99 17.22
N GLU A 197 4.28 -17.66 17.26
CA GLU A 197 5.38 -17.32 18.18
C GLU A 197 5.84 -15.86 18.01
N THR A 198 5.93 -15.41 16.76
CA THR A 198 6.30 -14.01 16.46
C THR A 198 5.20 -13.06 16.90
N ALA A 199 3.95 -13.38 16.61
CA ALA A 199 2.79 -12.58 16.98
C ALA A 199 2.67 -12.45 18.52
N HIS A 200 2.80 -13.54 19.25
CA HIS A 200 2.72 -13.55 20.73
C HIS A 200 3.80 -12.69 21.39
N ARG A 201 5.00 -12.62 20.82
CA ARG A 201 6.07 -11.75 21.34
C ARG A 201 5.83 -10.26 21.09
N ILE A 202 5.03 -9.90 20.09
CA ILE A 202 4.92 -8.53 19.60
C ILE A 202 3.57 -7.90 19.92
N LEU A 203 2.49 -8.66 19.82
CA LEU A 203 1.14 -8.19 20.13
C LEU A 203 0.94 -8.04 21.65
N PRO A 204 0.11 -7.07 22.08
CA PRO A 204 -0.37 -7.05 23.46
C PRO A 204 -1.04 -8.35 23.84
N GLN A 205 -0.95 -8.72 25.12
CA GLN A 205 -1.53 -9.98 25.61
C GLN A 205 -3.04 -10.07 25.34
N ALA A 206 -3.76 -8.97 25.47
CA ALA A 206 -5.21 -8.91 25.19
C ALA A 206 -5.55 -9.35 23.75
N ILE A 207 -4.71 -8.97 22.75
CA ILE A 207 -4.89 -9.35 21.36
C ILE A 207 -4.31 -10.73 21.08
N SER A 208 -3.10 -11.01 21.59
CA SER A 208 -2.40 -12.27 21.29
C SER A 208 -3.08 -13.50 21.89
N SER A 209 -3.77 -13.36 23.02
CA SER A 209 -4.53 -14.46 23.63
C SER A 209 -5.64 -14.99 22.71
N ALA A 210 -6.22 -14.15 21.87
CA ALA A 210 -7.22 -14.57 20.88
C ALA A 210 -6.65 -15.51 19.80
N LEU A 211 -5.34 -15.47 19.57
CA LEU A 211 -4.68 -16.32 18.58
C LEU A 211 -4.50 -17.78 19.05
N HIS A 212 -4.67 -18.08 20.35
CA HIS A 212 -4.61 -19.47 20.86
C HIS A 212 -5.75 -20.32 20.29
N ASP A 213 -6.92 -19.71 20.08
CA ASP A 213 -8.10 -20.40 19.57
C ASP A 213 -8.24 -20.22 18.03
N ALA A 214 -7.23 -19.61 17.40
CA ALA A 214 -7.27 -19.33 15.97
C ALA A 214 -6.96 -20.60 15.17
N THR A 215 -7.78 -20.84 14.13
CA THR A 215 -7.56 -21.95 13.19
C THR A 215 -7.14 -21.39 11.82
N PRO A 216 -6.05 -21.91 11.20
CA PRO A 216 -5.61 -21.45 9.90
C PRO A 216 -6.59 -21.89 8.80
N ILE A 217 -6.78 -21.01 7.81
CA ILE A 217 -7.58 -21.25 6.62
C ILE A 217 -6.62 -21.30 5.41
N GLY A 218 -6.56 -22.45 4.74
CA GLY A 218 -5.66 -22.62 3.59
C GLY A 218 -4.18 -22.63 3.96
N ASN A 219 -3.34 -22.34 2.99
CA ASN A 219 -1.89 -22.38 3.16
C ASN A 219 -1.32 -20.98 3.45
N ILE A 220 -0.16 -20.96 4.12
CA ILE A 220 0.61 -19.74 4.31
C ILE A 220 1.08 -19.20 2.94
N ALA A 221 0.88 -17.93 2.72
CA ALA A 221 1.43 -17.22 1.57
C ALA A 221 2.69 -16.47 2.00
N SER A 222 3.81 -16.75 1.36
CA SER A 222 5.08 -16.10 1.64
C SER A 222 5.62 -15.38 0.43
N SER A 223 6.12 -14.16 0.63
CA SER A 223 6.83 -13.39 -0.39
C SER A 223 8.20 -13.04 0.12
N ARG A 224 9.22 -13.42 -0.64
CA ARG A 224 10.58 -12.94 -0.38
C ARG A 224 10.71 -11.54 -0.94
N ALA A 225 11.36 -10.70 -0.17
CA ALA A 225 11.77 -9.33 -0.44
C ALA A 225 11.39 -8.77 -1.82
N THR A 226 10.52 -7.82 -1.83
CA THR A 226 10.12 -7.14 -3.06
C THR A 226 10.75 -5.77 -3.11
N ALA A 227 11.71 -5.59 -4.04
CA ALA A 227 12.20 -4.27 -4.39
C ALA A 227 11.07 -3.43 -4.98
N GLY A 228 10.92 -2.22 -4.51
CA GLY A 228 10.10 -1.24 -5.21
C GLY A 228 10.79 -0.86 -6.53
N ARG A 229 9.99 -0.56 -7.54
CA ARG A 229 10.48 -0.08 -8.85
C ARG A 229 9.50 0.94 -9.40
N TRP A 230 10.00 2.10 -9.74
CA TRP A 230 9.27 3.11 -10.49
C TRP A 230 9.92 3.32 -11.85
N ARG A 231 9.23 2.94 -12.91
CA ARG A 231 9.66 3.15 -14.29
C ARG A 231 9.32 4.60 -14.69
N ARG A 232 10.35 5.34 -15.07
CA ARG A 232 10.30 6.77 -15.31
C ARG A 232 9.93 7.07 -16.76
N TYR A 233 8.75 6.62 -17.18
CA TYR A 233 8.22 6.99 -18.51
C TYR A 233 8.04 8.51 -18.65
N ASP A 234 7.85 9.23 -17.54
CA ASP A 234 7.82 10.69 -17.48
C ASP A 234 9.17 11.36 -17.83
N HIS A 235 10.26 10.62 -17.83
CA HIS A 235 11.59 11.10 -18.22
C HIS A 235 11.99 10.69 -19.64
N MET A 236 11.12 9.98 -20.37
CA MET A 236 11.42 9.60 -21.74
C MET A 236 11.24 10.80 -22.66
N PRO A 237 12.21 11.05 -23.55
CA PRO A 237 12.11 12.16 -24.52
C PRO A 237 11.01 11.92 -25.55
N HIS A 238 10.77 10.63 -25.87
CA HIS A 238 9.82 10.18 -26.85
C HIS A 238 9.21 8.84 -26.45
N LEU A 239 7.92 8.68 -26.69
CA LEU A 239 7.15 7.45 -26.45
C LEU A 239 6.13 7.31 -27.59
N PRO A 240 5.73 6.09 -27.97
CA PRO A 240 4.72 5.90 -28.99
C PRO A 240 3.37 6.46 -28.54
N HIS A 241 2.58 6.88 -29.52
CA HIS A 241 1.16 7.18 -29.30
C HIS A 241 0.38 5.88 -29.05
N GLY A 242 -0.81 5.99 -28.47
CA GLY A 242 -1.74 4.87 -28.31
C GLY A 242 -1.35 3.82 -27.28
N MET A 243 -0.34 4.07 -26.41
CA MET A 243 0.04 3.12 -25.35
C MET A 243 0.36 3.80 -24.03
N LEU A 244 -0.19 3.24 -22.96
CA LEU A 244 0.07 3.64 -21.57
C LEU A 244 0.39 2.43 -20.69
N VAL A 245 1.14 2.69 -19.62
CA VAL A 245 1.45 1.72 -18.56
C VAL A 245 0.92 2.25 -17.23
N LEU A 246 0.19 1.43 -16.48
CA LEU A 246 -0.52 1.85 -15.27
C LEU A 246 -0.39 0.82 -14.14
N GLY A 247 -0.62 1.25 -12.89
CA GLY A 247 -0.55 0.41 -11.70
C GLY A 247 0.86 -0.06 -11.37
N ASP A 248 1.00 -1.31 -10.93
CA ASP A 248 2.30 -1.91 -10.60
C ASP A 248 3.22 -2.08 -11.83
N ALA A 249 2.67 -2.03 -13.04
CA ALA A 249 3.45 -2.01 -14.28
C ALA A 249 4.24 -0.69 -14.42
N LEU A 250 3.67 0.44 -13.95
CA LEU A 250 4.35 1.73 -13.89
C LEU A 250 5.19 1.89 -12.63
N CYS A 251 4.57 1.67 -11.46
CA CYS A 251 5.23 1.86 -10.17
C CYS A 251 4.83 0.79 -9.15
N THR A 252 5.76 -0.09 -8.84
CA THR A 252 5.61 -1.09 -7.79
C THR A 252 6.17 -0.54 -6.48
N LEU A 253 5.34 -0.46 -5.46
CA LEU A 253 5.71 -0.04 -4.11
C LEU A 253 6.02 -1.25 -3.21
N ASN A 254 6.70 -0.99 -2.08
CA ASN A 254 6.88 -1.99 -1.04
C ASN A 254 5.52 -2.31 -0.39
N PRO A 255 5.06 -3.57 -0.39
CA PRO A 255 3.76 -3.97 0.18
C PRO A 255 3.59 -3.65 1.66
N LEU A 256 4.69 -3.47 2.40
CA LEU A 256 4.70 -3.13 3.83
C LEU A 256 3.85 -1.89 4.16
N TYR A 257 3.71 -0.97 3.21
CA TYR A 257 2.98 0.27 3.44
C TYR A 257 1.50 0.18 3.07
N GLY A 258 1.07 -0.87 2.38
CA GLY A 258 -0.34 -1.07 1.99
C GLY A 258 -0.86 -0.06 0.96
N GLN A 259 0.01 0.68 0.25
CA GLN A 259 -0.37 1.85 -0.55
C GLN A 259 -0.51 1.56 -2.06
N GLY A 260 -0.16 0.35 -2.53
CA GLY A 260 -0.10 0.04 -3.96
C GLY A 260 -1.42 0.25 -4.70
N MET A 261 -2.53 -0.28 -4.17
CA MET A 261 -3.87 -0.13 -4.80
C MET A 261 -4.35 1.32 -4.80
N THR A 262 -4.10 2.06 -3.73
CA THR A 262 -4.46 3.49 -3.65
C THR A 262 -3.71 4.30 -4.71
N VAL A 263 -2.40 4.07 -4.86
CA VAL A 263 -1.59 4.77 -5.88
C VAL A 263 -2.03 4.38 -7.30
N ALA A 264 -2.38 3.12 -7.54
CA ALA A 264 -2.96 2.71 -8.82
C ALA A 264 -4.31 3.41 -9.09
N GLY A 265 -5.18 3.52 -8.08
CA GLY A 265 -6.42 4.30 -8.17
C GLY A 265 -6.20 5.78 -8.50
N LEU A 266 -5.20 6.42 -7.88
CA LEU A 266 -4.83 7.80 -8.19
C LEU A 266 -4.32 7.96 -9.62
N GLN A 267 -3.60 6.96 -10.15
CA GLN A 267 -3.19 6.93 -11.56
C GLN A 267 -4.40 6.81 -12.49
N VAL A 268 -5.40 6.00 -12.15
CA VAL A 268 -6.66 5.90 -12.92
C VAL A 268 -7.39 7.24 -12.95
N LEU A 269 -7.46 7.94 -11.82
CA LEU A 269 -8.04 9.28 -11.77
C LEU A 269 -7.27 10.28 -12.65
N ALA A 270 -5.94 10.20 -12.65
CA ALA A 270 -5.11 11.02 -13.54
C ALA A 270 -5.39 10.70 -15.02
N LEU A 271 -5.51 9.42 -15.38
CA LEU A 271 -5.86 9.01 -16.75
C LEU A 271 -7.25 9.52 -17.15
N ARG A 272 -8.26 9.36 -16.28
CA ARG A 272 -9.60 9.87 -16.52
C ARG A 272 -9.59 11.37 -16.83
N ASN A 273 -8.86 12.16 -16.05
CA ASN A 273 -8.77 13.60 -16.26
C ASN A 273 -8.09 13.92 -17.60
N CYS A 274 -7.00 13.22 -17.93
CA CYS A 274 -6.34 13.39 -19.23
C CYS A 274 -7.26 13.05 -20.42
N LEU A 275 -8.07 12.00 -20.31
CA LEU A 275 -9.03 11.63 -21.35
C LEU A 275 -10.14 12.70 -21.51
N GLN A 276 -10.61 13.27 -20.40
CA GLN A 276 -11.62 14.35 -20.43
C GLN A 276 -11.11 15.65 -21.08
N GLU A 277 -9.80 15.91 -20.99
CA GLU A 277 -9.14 17.06 -21.61
C GLU A 277 -8.86 16.87 -23.11
N GLY A 278 -9.13 15.69 -23.68
CA GLY A 278 -8.92 15.34 -25.09
C GLY A 278 -7.65 14.52 -25.33
N ASP A 279 -7.48 14.08 -26.58
CA ASP A 279 -6.48 13.08 -26.96
C ASP A 279 -5.09 13.65 -27.25
N PHE A 280 -4.96 14.97 -27.38
CA PHE A 280 -3.69 15.61 -27.68
C PHE A 280 -2.64 15.26 -26.62
N ASP A 281 -1.55 14.62 -27.07
CA ASP A 281 -0.38 14.22 -26.26
C ASP A 281 -0.75 13.53 -24.92
N ILE A 282 -1.79 12.67 -24.95
CA ILE A 282 -2.32 12.00 -23.77
C ILE A 282 -1.24 11.21 -23.02
N VAL A 283 -0.29 10.59 -23.74
CA VAL A 283 0.79 9.78 -23.18
C VAL A 283 1.67 10.61 -22.26
N ARG A 284 2.13 11.75 -22.71
CA ARG A 284 3.00 12.65 -21.95
C ARG A 284 2.26 13.30 -20.77
N ARG A 285 1.03 13.76 -21.01
CA ARG A 285 0.18 14.36 -19.98
C ARG A 285 -0.10 13.36 -18.86
N PHE A 286 -0.45 12.12 -19.21
CA PHE A 286 -0.71 11.08 -18.23
C PHE A 286 0.52 10.78 -17.36
N TYR A 287 1.69 10.52 -17.95
CA TYR A 287 2.87 10.22 -17.14
C TYR A 287 3.30 11.38 -16.25
N SER A 288 3.18 12.62 -16.73
CA SER A 288 3.42 13.79 -15.91
C SER A 288 2.43 13.91 -14.75
N ALA A 289 1.15 13.64 -14.97
CA ALA A 289 0.12 13.67 -13.94
C ALA A 289 0.29 12.50 -12.94
N ALA A 290 0.54 11.28 -13.41
CA ALA A 290 0.79 10.11 -12.58
C ALA A 290 2.03 10.31 -11.69
N ALA A 291 3.10 10.89 -12.23
CA ALA A 291 4.31 11.18 -11.46
C ALA A 291 4.05 12.10 -10.26
N LYS A 292 3.11 13.06 -10.36
CA LYS A 292 2.73 13.93 -9.24
C LYS A 292 2.11 13.16 -8.06
N HIS A 293 1.40 12.07 -8.34
CA HIS A 293 0.82 11.19 -7.32
C HIS A 293 1.85 10.18 -6.78
N ILE A 294 2.71 9.67 -7.65
CA ILE A 294 3.71 8.64 -7.28
C ILE A 294 4.86 9.25 -6.46
N ALA A 295 5.39 10.40 -6.88
CA ALA A 295 6.61 10.96 -6.31
C ALA A 295 6.58 11.18 -4.79
N PRO A 296 5.51 11.72 -4.17
CA PRO A 296 5.46 11.90 -2.72
C PRO A 296 5.51 10.57 -1.98
N VAL A 297 4.77 9.57 -2.46
CA VAL A 297 4.70 8.22 -1.86
C VAL A 297 6.01 7.49 -2.03
N TRP A 298 6.60 7.53 -3.22
CA TRP A 298 7.91 6.98 -3.50
C TRP A 298 8.98 7.54 -2.58
N LYS A 299 9.03 8.87 -2.44
CA LYS A 299 9.98 9.55 -1.56
C LYS A 299 9.81 9.14 -0.10
N MET A 300 8.58 9.06 0.38
CA MET A 300 8.27 8.64 1.76
C MET A 300 8.74 7.21 2.01
N ASN A 301 8.40 6.27 1.12
CA ASN A 301 8.78 4.87 1.23
C ASN A 301 10.29 4.67 1.10
N HIS A 302 10.93 5.34 0.15
CA HIS A 302 12.38 5.27 -0.04
C HIS A 302 13.17 5.72 1.20
N VAL A 303 12.68 6.74 1.91
CA VAL A 303 13.29 7.17 3.19
C VAL A 303 13.12 6.11 4.27
N ASN A 304 11.95 5.48 4.33
CA ASN A 304 11.63 4.47 5.35
C ASN A 304 12.32 3.12 5.07
N ASP A 305 12.59 2.79 3.81
CA ASP A 305 13.25 1.54 3.40
C ASP A 305 14.78 1.58 3.60
N ARG A 306 15.36 2.76 3.81
CA ARG A 306 16.80 2.88 4.06
C ARG A 306 17.16 2.34 5.43
N PRO A 307 18.28 1.62 5.55
CA PRO A 307 18.86 1.30 6.84
C PRO A 307 19.07 2.58 7.68
N ALA A 308 18.87 2.47 8.98
CA ALA A 308 19.17 3.60 9.87
C ALA A 308 20.66 3.98 9.75
N ASP A 309 20.92 5.23 9.39
CA ASP A 309 22.27 5.76 9.40
C ASP A 309 22.69 5.97 10.87
N PRO A 310 23.77 5.32 11.33
CA PRO A 310 24.23 5.49 12.72
C PRO A 310 24.72 6.92 13.01
N ASN A 311 25.15 7.66 11.98
CA ASN A 311 25.61 9.04 12.12
C ASN A 311 24.99 9.99 11.09
N PRO A 312 23.67 10.25 11.19
CA PRO A 312 22.96 11.01 10.18
C PRO A 312 23.36 12.49 10.20
N ARG A 313 23.46 13.11 9.00
CA ARG A 313 23.72 14.54 8.84
C ARG A 313 22.66 15.38 9.54
N LEU A 314 22.99 16.59 9.92
CA LEU A 314 22.12 17.50 10.69
C LEU A 314 20.69 17.62 10.16
N PRO A 315 20.42 17.82 8.84
CA PRO A 315 19.04 17.89 8.33
C PRO A 315 18.24 16.59 8.54
N VAL A 316 18.92 15.44 8.46
CA VAL A 316 18.29 14.12 8.70
C VAL A 316 18.00 13.94 10.20
N ARG A 317 18.92 14.37 11.08
CA ARG A 317 18.72 14.33 12.54
C ARG A 317 17.53 15.18 12.95
N LEU A 318 17.42 16.39 12.39
CA LEU A 318 16.30 17.31 12.67
C LEU A 318 14.97 16.70 12.22
N ARG A 319 14.89 16.21 10.97
CA ARG A 319 13.70 15.52 10.46
C ARG A 319 13.30 14.33 11.34
N ASN A 320 14.24 13.46 11.69
CA ASN A 320 13.99 12.32 12.57
C ASN A 320 13.55 12.77 13.99
N GLY A 321 14.04 13.91 14.44
CA GLY A 321 13.63 14.56 15.69
C GLY A 321 12.15 14.98 15.64
N ILE A 322 11.76 15.68 14.59
CA ILE A 322 10.37 16.12 14.36
C ILE A 322 9.44 14.91 14.26
N GLN A 323 9.81 13.90 13.48
CA GLN A 323 9.02 12.67 13.35
C GLN A 323 8.82 11.98 14.71
N ARG A 324 9.85 11.87 15.53
CA ARG A 324 9.74 11.30 16.88
C ARG A 324 8.87 12.15 17.79
N ALA A 325 8.94 13.48 17.68
CA ALA A 325 8.08 14.38 18.43
C ALA A 325 6.62 14.22 18.04
N ALA A 326 6.33 14.11 16.72
CA ALA A 326 4.99 13.87 16.21
C ALA A 326 4.41 12.53 16.70
N LEU A 327 5.19 11.43 16.62
CA LEU A 327 4.76 10.12 17.12
C LEU A 327 4.50 10.14 18.64
N ARG A 328 5.32 10.88 19.41
CA ARG A 328 5.09 11.03 20.84
C ARG A 328 3.82 11.83 21.12
N ALA A 329 3.61 12.96 20.43
CA ALA A 329 2.43 13.76 20.60
C ALA A 329 1.17 12.95 20.26
N ALA A 330 1.22 12.14 19.21
CA ALA A 330 0.13 11.27 18.79
C ALA A 330 -0.32 10.26 19.87
N THR A 331 0.56 9.85 20.78
CA THR A 331 0.13 8.98 21.91
C THR A 331 -0.76 9.67 22.94
N HIS A 332 -0.89 10.99 22.87
CA HIS A 332 -1.62 11.81 23.84
C HIS A 332 -2.56 12.82 23.18
N ASN A 333 -2.57 12.92 21.87
CA ASN A 333 -3.35 13.93 21.13
C ASN A 333 -3.94 13.32 19.87
N ILE A 334 -5.26 13.18 19.88
CA ILE A 334 -6.03 12.57 18.78
C ILE A 334 -5.88 13.35 17.47
N ILE A 335 -5.81 14.67 17.51
CA ILE A 335 -5.65 15.52 16.31
C ILE A 335 -4.33 15.17 15.58
N VAL A 336 -3.25 14.98 16.36
CA VAL A 336 -1.96 14.59 15.79
C VAL A 336 -2.02 13.17 15.23
N THR A 337 -2.67 12.24 15.93
CA THR A 337 -2.87 10.87 15.46
C THR A 337 -3.65 10.84 14.16
N GLU A 338 -4.79 11.53 14.12
CA GLU A 338 -5.64 11.64 12.92
C GLU A 338 -4.81 12.14 11.73
N ARG A 339 -4.07 13.23 11.89
CA ARG A 339 -3.26 13.79 10.80
C ARG A 339 -2.20 12.80 10.28
N LEU A 340 -1.55 12.09 11.18
CA LEU A 340 -0.57 11.06 10.79
C LEU A 340 -1.22 9.91 10.02
N LEU A 341 -2.40 9.45 10.45
CA LEU A 341 -3.14 8.38 9.78
C LEU A 341 -3.67 8.82 8.41
N ARG A 342 -4.20 10.05 8.29
CA ARG A 342 -4.67 10.61 7.01
C ARG A 342 -3.55 10.71 5.97
N VAL A 343 -2.38 11.17 6.39
CA VAL A 343 -1.21 11.21 5.48
C VAL A 343 -0.71 9.81 5.13
N ARG A 344 -0.69 8.88 6.09
CA ARG A 344 -0.30 7.50 5.84
C ARG A 344 -1.27 6.79 4.89
N GLY A 345 -2.57 7.03 5.05
CA GLY A 345 -3.64 6.52 4.19
C GLY A 345 -3.76 7.22 2.84
N LEU A 346 -2.89 8.20 2.56
CA LEU A 346 -2.92 9.02 1.33
C LEU A 346 -4.23 9.80 1.13
N ILE A 347 -4.96 10.05 2.20
CA ILE A 347 -6.13 10.95 2.23
C ILE A 347 -5.64 12.39 2.13
N ASP A 348 -4.63 12.72 2.95
CA ASP A 348 -3.97 14.02 2.91
C ASP A 348 -2.57 13.91 2.27
N PRO A 349 -2.11 14.95 1.57
CA PRO A 349 -0.76 14.97 1.04
C PRO A 349 0.28 15.14 2.17
N PRO A 350 1.52 14.63 2.00
CA PRO A 350 2.58 14.69 3.03
C PRO A 350 2.90 16.10 3.54
N GLN A 351 2.63 17.14 2.74
CA GLN A 351 2.83 18.54 3.12
C GLN A 351 1.98 18.96 4.32
N ARG A 352 0.85 18.28 4.56
CA ARG A 352 0.01 18.53 5.74
C ARG A 352 0.70 18.22 7.07
N LEU A 353 1.78 17.46 7.06
CA LEU A 353 2.62 17.25 8.25
C LEU A 353 3.48 18.48 8.60
N GLN A 354 3.55 19.46 7.71
CA GLN A 354 4.27 20.73 7.91
C GLN A 354 3.32 21.89 8.25
N ASP A 355 2.03 21.60 8.44
CA ASP A 355 1.03 22.59 8.82
C ASP A 355 1.42 23.25 10.15
N PRO A 356 1.50 24.59 10.21
CA PRO A 356 1.86 25.30 11.44
C PRO A 356 0.97 24.95 12.64
N THR A 357 -0.32 24.74 12.41
CA THR A 357 -1.27 24.37 13.49
C THR A 357 -0.91 23.00 14.07
N LEU A 358 -0.58 22.03 13.21
CA LEU A 358 -0.12 20.72 13.65
C LEU A 358 1.19 20.79 14.41
N LEU A 359 2.14 21.61 13.97
CA LEU A 359 3.43 21.80 14.66
C LEU A 359 3.22 22.41 16.04
N ILE A 360 2.29 23.34 16.20
CA ILE A 360 1.92 23.92 17.50
C ILE A 360 1.32 22.84 18.41
N GLU A 361 0.40 22.01 17.89
CA GLU A 361 -0.19 20.89 18.65
C GLU A 361 0.86 19.88 19.11
N ILE A 362 1.80 19.53 18.22
CA ILE A 362 2.93 18.64 18.56
C ILE A 362 3.78 19.25 19.69
N LEU A 363 4.13 20.53 19.60
CA LEU A 363 4.93 21.23 20.60
C LEU A 363 4.18 21.32 21.93
N ALA A 364 2.94 21.79 21.92
CA ALA A 364 2.10 21.94 23.12
C ALA A 364 1.93 20.59 23.84
N THR A 365 1.63 19.53 23.08
CA THR A 365 1.46 18.17 23.65
C THR A 365 2.78 17.63 24.21
N THR A 366 3.89 17.88 23.53
CA THR A 366 5.21 17.44 23.99
C THR A 366 5.64 18.16 25.28
N LEU A 367 5.30 19.45 25.42
CA LEU A 367 5.60 20.22 26.63
C LEU A 367 4.72 19.79 27.81
N ARG A 368 3.43 19.48 27.59
CA ARG A 368 2.50 19.01 28.63
C ARG A 368 2.86 17.58 29.11
N ASN A 369 3.50 16.77 28.25
CA ASN A 369 3.90 15.40 28.56
C ASN A 369 5.42 15.24 28.46
N PRO A 370 6.20 15.84 29.37
CA PRO A 370 7.66 15.74 29.34
C PRO A 370 8.09 14.28 29.53
N ARG A 371 9.26 13.93 28.99
CA ARG A 371 9.84 12.58 29.14
C ARG A 371 9.89 12.20 30.63
N ARG A 372 9.09 11.24 31.08
CA ARG A 372 9.47 10.45 32.24
C ARG A 372 10.80 9.78 31.89
N LYS A 373 11.86 10.14 32.60
CA LYS A 373 13.13 9.40 32.56
C LYS A 373 12.77 7.99 32.99
N THR A 374 12.66 7.07 32.03
CA THR A 374 12.68 5.62 32.35
C THR A 374 14.00 5.39 33.06
N ALA A 375 13.92 5.12 34.35
CA ALA A 375 15.05 4.62 35.12
C ALA A 375 15.60 3.43 34.34
N ARG A 376 16.88 3.50 33.97
CA ARG A 376 17.61 2.33 33.51
C ARG A 376 17.47 1.29 34.63
N SER A 377 16.71 0.23 34.40
CA SER A 377 16.84 -0.97 35.18
C SER A 377 18.24 -1.52 34.88
N ILE A 378 19.15 -1.26 35.77
CA ILE A 378 20.39 -2.00 35.97
C ILE A 378 19.95 -3.32 36.58
N GLY A 379 20.26 -4.44 35.89
CA GLY A 379 19.99 -5.80 36.32
C GLY A 379 20.14 -6.70 35.13
#